data_295bbca0301b1a45b5422f7355ed8696
#
_entry.id   295bbca0301b1a45b5422f7355ed8696
#
_cell.length_a   1.000
_cell.length_b   1.000
_cell.length_c   1.000
_cell.angle_alpha   90.00
_cell.angle_beta   90.00
_cell.angle_gamma   90.00
#
_symmetry.space_group_name_H-M   'P 1'
#
loop_
_entity.id
_entity.type
_entity.pdbx_description
1 polymer ?
#
loop_
_entity_poly.entity_id
_entity_poly.type
_entity_poly.pdbx_seq_one_letter_code
_entity_poly.pdbx_strand_id
1 'polypeptide(L)'
;NNRMPAIIDRAPKDGGAPISVFESGAILEYLGDKTGQFFPTDVRARNEVRQWLFWQMGGLGPMAGQNHHFAIYAPEKIPYAIQRYVNETNRLYGVLNKRLADRKFLAGEYSIADMACYPWIVPHQNQGQDLNTFPHLKRWFETIQKRPATVRAYEKGKEVNNAAPTMTEEAKKVLFGQTAAVVR
;
A
#
# COMPACT_ATOMS: atom_id res chain seq x y z
N ASN A 1 6.03 -10.73 -13.94
CA ASN A 1 6.62 -9.93 -12.86
C ASN A 1 7.04 -10.75 -11.62
N ASN A 2 6.59 -12.00 -11.48
CA ASN A 2 6.84 -12.85 -10.30
C ASN A 2 6.50 -12.20 -8.95
N ARG A 3 5.56 -11.27 -8.92
CA ARG A 3 5.09 -10.58 -7.71
C ARG A 3 3.57 -10.58 -7.64
N MET A 4 3.04 -10.61 -6.44
CA MET A 4 1.63 -10.34 -6.16
C MET A 4 1.44 -8.86 -5.83
N PRO A 5 0.25 -8.29 -6.12
CA PRO A 5 -0.94 -8.95 -6.67
C PRO A 5 -0.95 -9.02 -8.21
N ALA A 6 -1.74 -9.97 -8.71
CA ALA A 6 -2.19 -10.03 -10.10
C ALA A 6 -3.64 -10.51 -10.13
N ILE A 7 -4.44 -10.03 -11.08
CA ILE A 7 -5.82 -10.44 -11.26
C ILE A 7 -6.08 -10.84 -12.71
N ILE A 8 -7.10 -11.69 -12.93
CA ILE A 8 -7.66 -11.96 -14.24
C ILE A 8 -9.13 -11.53 -14.20
N ASP A 9 -9.46 -10.51 -14.99
CA ASP A 9 -10.87 -10.16 -15.22
C ASP A 9 -11.42 -10.98 -16.37
N ARG A 10 -12.38 -11.85 -16.06
CA ARG A 10 -13.01 -12.75 -17.04
C ARG A 10 -14.21 -12.12 -17.76
N ALA A 11 -14.63 -10.95 -17.31
CA ALA A 11 -15.73 -10.20 -17.91
C ALA A 11 -15.35 -8.71 -17.99
N PRO A 12 -14.39 -8.35 -18.87
CA PRO A 12 -14.00 -6.96 -19.04
C PRO A 12 -15.15 -6.13 -19.61
N LYS A 13 -15.12 -4.82 -19.34
CA LYS A 13 -16.22 -3.90 -19.68
C LYS A 13 -16.49 -3.78 -21.17
N ASP A 14 -15.48 -4.03 -21.99
CA ASP A 14 -15.57 -4.02 -23.46
C ASP A 14 -16.16 -5.31 -24.04
N GLY A 15 -16.47 -6.32 -23.21
CA GLY A 15 -17.01 -7.61 -23.64
C GLY A 15 -15.98 -8.51 -24.37
N GLY A 16 -14.69 -8.11 -24.37
CA GLY A 16 -13.63 -8.86 -25.04
C GLY A 16 -13.12 -10.07 -24.25
N ALA A 17 -11.98 -10.61 -24.67
CA ALA A 17 -11.29 -11.70 -24.00
C ALA A 17 -10.87 -11.31 -22.57
N PRO A 18 -10.66 -12.29 -21.66
CA PRO A 18 -10.17 -12.01 -20.31
C PRO A 18 -8.90 -11.18 -20.29
N ILE A 19 -8.81 -10.21 -19.38
CA ILE A 19 -7.66 -9.32 -19.22
C ILE A 19 -6.89 -9.71 -17.97
N SER A 20 -5.57 -9.89 -18.10
CA SER A 20 -4.65 -10.03 -16.95
C SER A 20 -4.07 -8.67 -16.61
N VAL A 21 -4.16 -8.30 -15.33
CA VAL A 21 -3.61 -7.04 -14.81
C VAL A 21 -2.73 -7.33 -13.60
N PHE A 22 -1.52 -6.80 -13.61
CA PHE A 22 -0.60 -6.82 -12.46
C PHE A 22 -0.22 -5.40 -12.08
N GLU A 23 0.56 -5.21 -11.01
CA GLU A 23 0.80 -3.98 -10.28
C GLU A 23 -0.45 -3.48 -9.53
N SER A 24 -0.31 -3.35 -8.20
CA SER A 24 -1.45 -2.96 -7.34
C SER A 24 -2.06 -1.60 -7.72
N GLY A 25 -1.23 -0.63 -8.15
CA GLY A 25 -1.71 0.65 -8.65
C GLY A 25 -2.51 0.54 -9.93
N ALA A 26 -2.03 -0.25 -10.90
CA ALA A 26 -2.73 -0.49 -12.16
C ALA A 26 -4.05 -1.25 -11.92
N ILE A 27 -4.06 -2.22 -11.01
CA ILE A 27 -5.26 -2.94 -10.59
C ILE A 27 -6.29 -1.98 -10.00
N LEU A 28 -5.88 -1.06 -9.12
CA LEU A 28 -6.77 -0.06 -8.53
C LEU A 28 -7.35 0.89 -9.58
N GLU A 29 -6.55 1.40 -10.52
CA GLU A 29 -7.05 2.22 -11.63
C GLU A 29 -8.04 1.43 -12.51
N TYR A 30 -7.66 0.21 -12.90
CA TYR A 30 -8.51 -0.67 -13.70
C TYR A 30 -9.88 -0.92 -13.05
N LEU A 31 -9.89 -1.26 -11.77
CA LEU A 31 -11.12 -1.50 -11.02
C LEU A 31 -11.93 -0.21 -10.82
N GLY A 32 -11.26 0.91 -10.60
CA GLY A 32 -11.89 2.23 -10.54
C GLY A 32 -12.63 2.58 -11.83
N ASP A 33 -11.98 2.37 -12.99
CA ASP A 33 -12.58 2.59 -14.31
C ASP A 33 -13.70 1.59 -14.62
N LYS A 34 -13.50 0.32 -14.23
CA LYS A 34 -14.51 -0.71 -14.46
C LYS A 34 -15.78 -0.46 -13.66
N THR A 35 -15.65 -0.04 -12.41
CA THR A 35 -16.78 0.14 -11.49
C THR A 35 -17.35 1.56 -11.49
N GLY A 36 -16.60 2.54 -11.99
CA GLY A 36 -16.94 3.96 -11.90
C GLY A 36 -16.85 4.50 -10.46
N GLN A 37 -16.09 3.82 -9.56
CA GLN A 37 -16.01 4.18 -8.15
C GLN A 37 -14.58 4.52 -7.72
N PHE A 38 -14.44 5.48 -6.82
CA PHE A 38 -13.18 5.84 -6.16
C PHE A 38 -12.05 6.35 -7.07
N PHE A 39 -12.34 6.52 -8.36
CA PHE A 39 -11.43 7.09 -9.35
C PHE A 39 -12.22 8.01 -10.28
N PRO A 40 -12.15 9.32 -10.07
CA PRO A 40 -13.00 10.28 -10.76
C PRO A 40 -12.71 10.33 -12.27
N THR A 41 -13.70 10.73 -13.05
CA THR A 41 -13.59 10.94 -14.50
C THR A 41 -13.16 12.37 -14.85
N ASP A 42 -13.41 13.35 -13.97
CA ASP A 42 -12.94 14.73 -14.16
C ASP A 42 -11.41 14.76 -14.20
N VAL A 43 -10.86 15.44 -15.19
CA VAL A 43 -9.43 15.45 -15.48
C VAL A 43 -8.59 15.95 -14.31
N ARG A 44 -9.04 17.00 -13.61
CA ARG A 44 -8.27 17.60 -12.49
C ARG A 44 -8.29 16.71 -11.27
N ALA A 45 -9.48 16.26 -10.87
CA ALA A 45 -9.66 15.36 -9.73
C ALA A 45 -8.96 14.02 -9.97
N ARG A 46 -9.08 13.46 -11.19
CA ARG A 46 -8.41 12.22 -11.59
C ARG A 46 -6.89 12.33 -11.50
N ASN A 47 -6.34 13.43 -12.00
CA ASN A 47 -4.90 13.68 -11.96
C ASN A 47 -4.39 13.83 -10.51
N GLU A 48 -5.17 14.46 -9.64
CA GLU A 48 -4.82 14.58 -8.22
C GLU A 48 -4.79 13.19 -7.53
N VAL A 49 -5.77 12.32 -7.80
CA VAL A 49 -5.77 10.94 -7.31
C VAL A 49 -4.55 10.18 -7.82
N ARG A 50 -4.22 10.30 -9.11
CA ARG A 50 -3.04 9.65 -9.71
C ARG A 50 -1.73 10.09 -9.08
N GLN A 51 -1.54 11.38 -8.83
CA GLN A 51 -0.33 11.88 -8.19
C GLN A 51 -0.10 11.20 -6.83
N TRP A 52 -1.14 11.09 -6.00
CA TRP A 52 -1.03 10.44 -4.69
C TRP A 52 -0.90 8.91 -4.80
N LEU A 53 -1.52 8.30 -5.80
CA LEU A 53 -1.33 6.87 -6.09
C LEU A 53 0.13 6.59 -6.49
N PHE A 54 0.69 7.34 -7.43
CA PHE A 54 2.08 7.17 -7.86
C PHE A 54 3.07 7.58 -6.77
N TRP A 55 2.76 8.58 -5.96
CA TRP A 55 3.57 8.92 -4.79
C TRP A 55 3.65 7.73 -3.80
N GLN A 56 2.56 7.00 -3.62
CA GLN A 56 2.60 5.78 -2.82
C GLN A 56 3.45 4.69 -3.50
N MET A 57 3.24 4.44 -4.80
CA MET A 57 3.95 3.38 -5.54
C MET A 57 5.46 3.63 -5.66
N GLY A 58 5.86 4.88 -5.83
CA GLY A 58 7.27 5.27 -5.97
C GLY A 58 7.99 5.65 -4.66
N GLY A 59 7.25 5.92 -3.61
CA GLY A 59 7.78 6.45 -2.35
C GLY A 59 7.35 5.66 -1.12
N LEU A 60 6.12 5.87 -0.65
CA LEU A 60 5.67 5.33 0.64
C LEU A 60 5.82 3.80 0.71
N GLY A 61 5.31 3.08 -0.27
CA GLY A 61 5.36 1.62 -0.31
C GLY A 61 6.78 1.08 -0.30
N PRO A 62 7.62 1.46 -1.26
CA PRO A 62 9.01 1.00 -1.32
C PRO A 62 9.83 1.35 -0.08
N MET A 63 9.73 2.58 0.43
CA MET A 63 10.56 3.02 1.57
C MET A 63 10.10 2.38 2.89
N ALA A 64 8.80 2.28 3.15
CA ALA A 64 8.28 1.56 4.30
C ALA A 64 8.57 0.05 4.20
N GLY A 65 8.57 -0.51 2.99
CA GLY A 65 8.99 -1.89 2.73
C GLY A 65 10.46 -2.14 3.08
N GLN A 66 11.36 -1.24 2.70
CA GLN A 66 12.78 -1.32 3.09
C GLN A 66 12.96 -1.12 4.60
N ASN A 67 12.16 -0.24 5.22
CA ASN A 67 12.15 -0.11 6.67
C ASN A 67 11.82 -1.46 7.34
N HIS A 68 10.74 -2.12 6.93
CA HIS A 68 10.40 -3.46 7.45
C HIS A 68 11.52 -4.47 7.21
N HIS A 69 12.13 -4.46 6.02
CA HIS A 69 13.21 -5.39 5.72
C HIS A 69 14.37 -5.24 6.72
N PHE A 70 14.92 -4.04 6.86
CA PHE A 70 16.11 -3.83 7.71
C PHE A 70 15.79 -3.85 9.21
N ALA A 71 14.63 -3.33 9.63
CA ALA A 71 14.27 -3.30 11.05
C ALA A 71 13.81 -4.67 11.58
N ILE A 72 13.11 -5.48 10.73
CA ILE A 72 12.43 -6.69 11.20
C ILE A 72 13.01 -7.94 10.56
N TYR A 73 13.11 -8.01 9.23
CA TYR A 73 13.34 -9.27 8.51
C TYR A 73 14.82 -9.60 8.25
N ALA A 74 15.67 -8.59 8.08
CA ALA A 74 17.08 -8.79 7.80
C ALA A 74 17.77 -9.58 8.92
N PRO A 75 18.54 -10.63 8.59
CA PRO A 75 19.24 -11.43 9.58
C PRO A 75 20.33 -10.61 10.28
N GLU A 76 20.96 -9.69 9.57
CA GLU A 76 21.95 -8.76 10.10
C GLU A 76 21.30 -7.40 10.40
N LYS A 77 21.53 -6.87 11.60
CA LYS A 77 21.06 -5.53 11.98
C LYS A 77 22.12 -4.50 11.63
N ILE A 78 21.83 -3.70 10.60
CA ILE A 78 22.69 -2.61 10.12
C ILE A 78 22.13 -1.28 10.64
N PRO A 79 22.67 -0.70 11.72
CA PRO A 79 22.10 0.49 12.36
C PRO A 79 21.88 1.66 11.42
N TYR A 80 22.84 1.91 10.52
CA TYR A 80 22.72 2.98 9.52
C TYR A 80 21.55 2.76 8.57
N ALA A 81 21.36 1.55 8.05
CA ALA A 81 20.26 1.24 7.15
C ALA A 81 18.90 1.38 7.86
N ILE A 82 18.79 0.85 9.08
CA ILE A 82 17.59 0.97 9.92
C ILE A 82 17.25 2.45 10.14
N GLN A 83 18.21 3.24 10.61
CA GLN A 83 17.99 4.65 10.89
C GLN A 83 17.60 5.43 9.64
N ARG A 84 18.24 5.16 8.50
CA ARG A 84 17.93 5.81 7.23
C ARG A 84 16.47 5.57 6.82
N TYR A 85 16.00 4.33 6.86
CA TYR A 85 14.64 4.00 6.41
C TYR A 85 13.56 4.35 7.44
N VAL A 86 13.85 4.31 8.73
CA VAL A 86 12.97 4.84 9.77
C VAL A 86 12.77 6.35 9.57
N ASN A 87 13.85 7.10 9.34
CA ASN A 87 13.79 8.54 9.09
C ASN A 87 13.04 8.87 7.79
N GLU A 88 13.27 8.12 6.71
CA GLU A 88 12.54 8.35 5.46
C GLU A 88 11.05 8.02 5.62
N THR A 89 10.70 6.95 6.33
CA THR A 89 9.30 6.64 6.66
C THR A 89 8.66 7.76 7.48
N ASN A 90 9.39 8.30 8.47
CA ASN A 90 8.93 9.44 9.26
C ASN A 90 8.67 10.67 8.38
N ARG A 91 9.58 10.99 7.47
CA ARG A 91 9.41 12.09 6.50
C ARG A 91 8.15 11.91 5.64
N LEU A 92 7.92 10.69 5.13
CA LEU A 92 6.75 10.36 4.33
C LEU A 92 5.44 10.47 5.13
N TYR A 93 5.45 10.07 6.41
CA TYR A 93 4.31 10.31 7.32
C TYR A 93 4.07 11.81 7.53
N GLY A 94 5.13 12.61 7.64
CA GLY A 94 5.04 14.07 7.69
C GLY A 94 4.41 14.67 6.44
N VAL A 95 4.72 14.14 5.25
CA VAL A 95 4.07 14.55 3.98
C VAL A 95 2.57 14.27 4.02
N LEU A 96 2.17 13.05 4.42
CA LEU A 96 0.75 12.70 4.57
C LEU A 96 0.05 13.57 5.62
N ASN A 97 0.69 13.78 6.76
CA ASN A 97 0.13 14.60 7.83
C ASN A 97 -0.11 16.05 7.38
N LYS A 98 0.86 16.65 6.67
CA LYS A 98 0.72 17.98 6.09
C LYS A 98 -0.39 18.00 5.03
N ARG A 99 -0.45 17.01 4.16
CA ARG A 99 -1.48 16.90 3.12
C ARG A 99 -2.89 16.82 3.70
N LEU A 100 -3.05 16.14 4.81
CA LEU A 100 -4.34 15.89 5.47
C LEU A 100 -4.77 17.01 6.46
N ALA A 101 -3.99 18.09 6.58
CA ALA A 101 -4.27 19.16 7.54
C ALA A 101 -5.61 19.86 7.27
N ASP A 102 -5.94 20.07 6.00
CA ASP A 102 -7.12 20.84 5.54
C ASP A 102 -8.14 20.00 4.77
N ARG A 103 -7.97 18.67 4.73
CA ARG A 103 -8.84 17.78 3.95
C ARG A 103 -9.05 16.45 4.63
N LYS A 104 -10.14 15.79 4.25
CA LYS A 104 -10.55 14.52 4.84
C LYS A 104 -9.74 13.34 4.29
N PHE A 105 -9.48 13.34 2.98
CA PHE A 105 -8.77 12.29 2.24
C PHE A 105 -7.71 12.87 1.30
N LEU A 106 -6.80 12.05 0.79
CA LEU A 106 -5.61 12.50 0.06
C LEU A 106 -5.93 13.36 -1.17
N ALA A 107 -6.99 13.04 -1.91
CA ALA A 107 -7.46 13.80 -3.05
C ALA A 107 -8.82 14.48 -2.81
N GLY A 108 -9.12 14.86 -1.56
CA GLY A 108 -10.39 15.46 -1.14
C GLY A 108 -11.41 14.40 -0.76
N GLU A 109 -11.92 13.65 -1.73
CA GLU A 109 -12.82 12.50 -1.52
C GLU A 109 -12.03 11.20 -1.39
N TYR A 110 -12.66 10.19 -0.73
CA TYR A 110 -12.07 8.85 -0.59
C TYR A 110 -11.86 8.20 -1.95
N SER A 111 -10.62 7.79 -2.22
CA SER A 111 -10.20 7.33 -3.54
C SER A 111 -9.25 6.14 -3.48
N ILE A 112 -8.87 5.63 -4.64
CA ILE A 112 -7.85 4.58 -4.79
C ILE A 112 -6.48 5.01 -4.23
N ALA A 113 -6.18 6.30 -4.12
CA ALA A 113 -4.97 6.79 -3.48
C ALA A 113 -4.96 6.49 -1.97
N ASP A 114 -6.11 6.69 -1.29
CA ASP A 114 -6.27 6.35 0.12
C ASP A 114 -6.20 4.83 0.33
N MET A 115 -6.81 4.05 -0.57
CA MET A 115 -6.76 2.58 -0.54
C MET A 115 -5.33 2.05 -0.66
N ALA A 116 -4.52 2.68 -1.51
CA ALA A 116 -3.13 2.29 -1.71
C ALA A 116 -2.23 2.67 -0.52
N CYS A 117 -2.46 3.84 0.10
CA CYS A 117 -1.63 4.33 1.20
C CYS A 117 -1.95 3.67 2.54
N TYR A 118 -3.23 3.41 2.83
CA TYR A 118 -3.68 2.94 4.14
C TYR A 118 -2.97 1.67 4.66
N PRO A 119 -2.78 0.61 3.87
CA PRO A 119 -2.11 -0.61 4.33
C PRO A 119 -0.66 -0.38 4.80
N TRP A 120 0.00 0.66 4.30
CA TRP A 120 1.37 1.02 4.69
C TRP A 120 1.44 1.77 6.02
N ILE A 121 0.32 2.33 6.47
CA ILE A 121 0.22 3.00 7.79
C ILE A 121 -0.21 2.02 8.88
N VAL A 122 -0.93 0.94 8.54
CA VAL A 122 -1.37 -0.07 9.50
C VAL A 122 -0.23 -0.58 10.39
N PRO A 123 0.95 -0.94 9.89
CA PRO A 123 2.07 -1.41 10.70
C PRO A 123 2.98 -0.29 11.22
N HIS A 124 2.46 0.92 11.47
CA HIS A 124 3.25 2.09 11.85
C HIS A 124 4.17 1.85 13.05
N GLN A 125 3.72 1.08 14.05
CA GLN A 125 4.54 0.74 15.23
C GLN A 125 5.78 -0.08 14.84
N ASN A 126 5.61 -1.06 13.96
CA ASN A 126 6.70 -1.88 13.42
C ASN A 126 7.67 -1.07 12.55
N GLN A 127 7.23 0.08 12.06
CA GLN A 127 8.04 1.04 11.29
C GLN A 127 8.72 2.09 12.20
N GLY A 128 8.57 1.97 13.52
CA GLY A 128 9.11 2.92 14.49
C GLY A 128 8.41 4.28 14.46
N GLN A 129 7.13 4.32 14.06
CA GLN A 129 6.36 5.57 13.97
C GLN A 129 5.26 5.63 15.03
N ASP A 130 5.14 6.78 15.70
CA ASP A 130 4.02 7.08 16.60
C ASP A 130 3.03 8.02 15.91
N LEU A 131 1.81 7.54 15.64
CA LEU A 131 0.76 8.34 15.01
C LEU A 131 0.31 9.53 15.88
N ASN A 132 0.60 9.56 17.17
CA ASN A 132 0.29 10.72 18.00
C ASN A 132 1.10 11.97 17.60
N THR A 133 2.25 11.78 16.97
CA THR A 133 3.06 12.87 16.43
C THR A 133 2.55 13.40 15.07
N PHE A 134 1.55 12.73 14.48
CA PHE A 134 0.95 13.05 13.19
C PHE A 134 -0.59 13.14 13.28
N PRO A 135 -1.15 14.17 13.94
CA PRO A 135 -2.57 14.20 14.32
C PRO A 135 -3.54 14.12 13.12
N HIS A 136 -3.21 14.72 11.97
CA HIS A 136 -4.05 14.68 10.79
C HIS A 136 -4.01 13.32 10.10
N LEU A 137 -2.82 12.69 10.05
CA LEU A 137 -2.65 11.33 9.57
C LEU A 137 -3.37 10.33 10.49
N LYS A 138 -3.29 10.50 11.81
CA LYS A 138 -4.01 9.67 12.78
C LYS A 138 -5.52 9.74 12.57
N ARG A 139 -6.08 10.93 12.43
CA ARG A 139 -7.51 11.12 12.13
C ARG A 139 -7.91 10.39 10.84
N TRP A 140 -7.15 10.54 9.76
CA TRP A 140 -7.38 9.86 8.48
C TRP A 140 -7.31 8.34 8.63
N PHE A 141 -6.28 7.84 9.32
CA PHE A 141 -6.10 6.42 9.60
C PHE A 141 -7.30 5.82 10.34
N GLU A 142 -7.73 6.43 11.45
CA GLU A 142 -8.88 6.00 12.23
C GLU A 142 -10.21 6.08 11.45
N THR A 143 -10.33 7.08 10.56
CA THR A 143 -11.49 7.23 9.69
C THR A 143 -11.60 6.05 8.71
N ILE A 144 -10.49 5.66 8.07
CA ILE A 144 -10.48 4.53 7.13
C ILE A 144 -10.63 3.21 7.86
N GLN A 145 -9.98 3.05 9.01
CA GLN A 145 -10.07 1.85 9.84
C GLN A 145 -11.52 1.46 10.16
N LYS A 146 -12.37 2.45 10.42
CA LYS A 146 -13.79 2.27 10.79
C LYS A 146 -14.72 2.06 9.59
N ARG A 147 -14.22 2.17 8.34
CA ARG A 147 -15.06 1.95 7.16
C ARG A 147 -15.50 0.48 7.09
N PRO A 148 -16.81 0.20 6.89
CA PRO A 148 -17.29 -1.18 6.83
C PRO A 148 -16.57 -2.06 5.79
N ALA A 149 -16.22 -1.47 4.64
CA ALA A 149 -15.48 -2.19 3.60
C ALA A 149 -14.05 -2.51 4.04
N THR A 150 -13.37 -1.60 4.77
CA THR A 150 -12.04 -1.85 5.33
C THR A 150 -12.10 -2.97 6.37
N VAL A 151 -13.05 -2.91 7.29
CA VAL A 151 -13.26 -3.97 8.30
C VAL A 151 -13.41 -5.33 7.62
N ARG A 152 -14.36 -5.45 6.66
CA ARG A 152 -14.58 -6.70 5.92
C ARG A 152 -13.32 -7.19 5.19
N ALA A 153 -12.56 -6.28 4.56
CA ALA A 153 -11.34 -6.65 3.84
C ALA A 153 -10.28 -7.24 4.78
N TYR A 154 -10.08 -6.65 5.95
CA TYR A 154 -9.12 -7.16 6.94
C TYR A 154 -9.59 -8.44 7.63
N GLU A 155 -10.89 -8.61 7.85
CA GLU A 155 -11.47 -9.88 8.31
C GLU A 155 -11.23 -10.99 7.27
N LYS A 156 -11.50 -10.71 6.00
CA LYS A 156 -11.22 -11.65 4.91
C LYS A 156 -9.72 -11.96 4.80
N GLY A 157 -8.86 -10.98 5.01
CA GLY A 157 -7.42 -11.16 5.07
C GLY A 157 -7.00 -12.15 6.16
N LYS A 158 -7.65 -12.16 7.32
CA LYS A 158 -7.37 -13.12 8.39
C LYS A 158 -7.75 -14.54 8.01
N GLU A 159 -8.85 -14.74 7.28
CA GLU A 159 -9.28 -16.06 6.79
C GLU A 159 -8.29 -16.66 5.80
N VAL A 160 -7.69 -15.83 4.95
CA VAL A 160 -6.75 -16.25 3.91
C VAL A 160 -5.32 -16.39 4.46
N ASN A 161 -4.96 -15.56 5.43
CA ASN A 161 -3.61 -15.48 6.00
C ASN A 161 -3.48 -16.42 7.21
N ASN A 162 -3.65 -17.72 6.98
CA ASN A 162 -3.34 -18.77 7.96
C ASN A 162 -1.82 -19.00 8.10
N ALA A 163 -1.00 -17.99 7.77
CA ALA A 163 0.44 -18.09 7.84
C ALA A 163 0.89 -18.31 9.28
N ALA A 164 1.82 -19.25 9.46
CA ALA A 164 2.50 -19.47 10.72
C ALA A 164 3.03 -18.14 11.28
N PRO A 165 2.99 -17.94 12.61
CA PRO A 165 3.42 -16.68 13.24
C PRO A 165 4.89 -16.34 12.99
N THR A 166 5.68 -17.30 12.53
CA THR A 166 7.09 -17.13 12.17
C THR A 166 7.32 -17.52 10.71
N MET A 167 8.01 -16.64 9.97
CA MET A 167 8.39 -16.89 8.58
C MET A 167 9.42 -18.02 8.53
N THR A 168 9.13 -19.11 7.78
CA THR A 168 10.07 -20.21 7.59
C THR A 168 11.27 -19.80 6.73
N GLU A 169 12.36 -20.55 6.80
CA GLU A 169 13.55 -20.30 5.98
C GLU A 169 13.25 -20.45 4.47
N GLU A 170 12.37 -21.38 4.08
CA GLU A 170 11.86 -21.48 2.71
C GLU A 170 11.11 -20.23 2.28
N ALA A 171 10.23 -19.71 3.12
CA ALA A 171 9.51 -18.46 2.84
C ALA A 171 10.45 -17.27 2.69
N LYS A 172 11.50 -17.18 3.53
CA LYS A 172 12.55 -16.15 3.41
C LYS A 172 13.31 -16.26 2.09
N LYS A 173 13.69 -17.47 1.66
CA LYS A 173 14.35 -17.70 0.36
C LYS A 173 13.46 -17.24 -0.80
N VAL A 174 12.17 -17.56 -0.76
CA VAL A 174 11.21 -17.13 -1.79
C VAL A 174 11.02 -15.62 -1.80
N LEU A 175 10.94 -14.98 -0.63
CA LEU A 175 10.64 -13.54 -0.53
C LEU A 175 11.88 -12.66 -0.79
N PHE A 176 13.05 -13.08 -0.31
CA PHE A 176 14.26 -12.25 -0.30
C PHE A 176 15.38 -12.77 -1.20
N GLY A 177 15.34 -14.04 -1.59
CA GLY A 177 16.39 -14.69 -2.39
C GLY A 177 16.11 -14.70 -3.90
N GLN A 178 15.13 -13.94 -4.39
CA GLN A 178 14.80 -13.92 -5.83
C GLN A 178 15.88 -13.19 -6.63
N THR A 179 16.35 -13.84 -7.69
CA THR A 179 17.31 -13.31 -8.66
C THR A 179 16.76 -13.47 -10.08
N ALA A 180 17.45 -12.91 -11.07
CA ALA A 180 17.07 -13.07 -12.48
C ALA A 180 16.89 -14.53 -12.92
N ALA A 181 17.59 -15.46 -12.28
CA ALA A 181 17.51 -16.89 -12.60
C ALA A 181 16.14 -17.53 -12.29
N VAL A 182 15.34 -16.94 -11.42
CA VAL A 182 14.01 -17.47 -11.04
C VAL A 182 12.84 -16.69 -11.68
N VAL A 183 13.13 -15.66 -12.46
CA VAL A 183 12.11 -14.93 -13.24
C VAL A 183 11.71 -15.78 -14.44
N ARG A 184 10.43 -16.14 -14.53
CA ARG A 184 9.84 -16.96 -15.60
C ARG A 184 8.95 -16.11 -16.49
#